data_1674dfc78ef9e3327da326af95e132eb
#
_entry.id   1674dfc78ef9e3327da326af95e132eb
#
_cell.length_a   1.000
_cell.length_b   1.000
_cell.length_c   1.000
_cell.angle_alpha   90.00
_cell.angle_beta   90.00
_cell.angle_gamma   90.00
#
_symmetry.space_group_name_H-M   'P 1'
#
loop_
_entity.id
_entity.type
_entity.pdbx_description
1 polymer ?
#
loop_
_entity_poly.entity_id
_entity_poly.type
_entity_poly.pdbx_seq_one_letter_code
_entity_poly.pdbx_strand_id
1 'polypeptide(L)'
;MADKKVVLSLRNISKQYPGVQALDNVSIDFMEGEVHCLVGENGAGKSTFIKMISGADQPDSGVISFEGKEYNAMTPKLSKDLGIEVVYQEFNLAEDLTVAENMYLGEQHADSKLFNLKKLKKRADEVFKKMNIEIDTGEIVKYLTVSYMQFVEIGKALAKDIKVLILDEPTAPLTEDEVDKLLDIVMKLKKKGYVIIYISHRL
;
A
#
# COMPACT_ATOMS: atom_id res chain seq x y z
N MET A 1 8.37 27.07 7.91
CA MET A 1 7.87 25.71 7.64
C MET A 1 9.08 24.96 7.10
N ALA A 2 9.44 23.82 7.68
CA ALA A 2 10.54 23.03 7.13
C ALA A 2 10.13 22.59 5.71
N ASP A 3 11.03 22.75 4.73
CA ASP A 3 10.80 22.24 3.37
C ASP A 3 10.61 20.73 3.46
N LYS A 4 9.39 20.26 3.18
CA LYS A 4 9.11 18.83 3.16
C LYS A 4 9.83 18.21 1.97
N LYS A 5 10.44 17.04 2.21
CA LYS A 5 11.16 16.30 1.18
C LYS A 5 10.15 15.64 0.22
N VAL A 6 10.36 15.82 -1.09
CA VAL A 6 9.65 15.03 -2.10
C VAL A 6 10.20 13.61 -2.08
N VAL A 7 9.33 12.63 -1.83
CA VAL A 7 9.69 11.20 -1.78
C VAL A 7 9.44 10.54 -3.12
N LEU A 8 8.27 10.77 -3.72
CA LEU A 8 7.88 10.22 -5.01
C LEU A 8 7.40 11.37 -5.91
N SER A 9 7.83 11.39 -7.15
CA SER A 9 7.40 12.39 -8.13
C SER A 9 7.12 11.72 -9.46
N LEU A 10 6.04 12.12 -10.08
CA LEU A 10 5.69 11.76 -11.45
C LEU A 10 5.74 13.03 -12.30
N ARG A 11 6.33 12.96 -13.50
CA ARG A 11 6.44 14.07 -14.43
C ARG A 11 6.01 13.67 -15.82
N ASN A 12 5.02 14.38 -16.35
CA ASN A 12 4.52 14.25 -17.72
C ASN A 12 4.12 12.80 -18.07
N ILE A 13 3.59 12.06 -17.11
CA ILE A 13 3.17 10.66 -17.29
C ILE A 13 1.96 10.61 -18.20
N SER A 14 2.10 9.89 -19.29
CA SER A 14 0.99 9.57 -20.19
C SER A 14 0.89 8.06 -20.40
N LYS A 15 -0.33 7.58 -20.53
CA LYS A 15 -0.64 6.18 -20.81
C LYS A 15 -1.87 6.06 -21.67
N GLN A 16 -1.74 5.38 -22.80
CA GLN A 16 -2.83 5.11 -23.73
C GLN A 16 -3.06 3.60 -23.82
N TYR A 17 -4.30 3.21 -23.77
CA TYR A 17 -4.75 1.86 -24.13
C TYR A 17 -5.55 1.93 -25.44
N PRO A 18 -5.78 0.80 -26.13
CA PRO A 18 -6.58 0.81 -27.37
C PRO A 18 -7.93 1.51 -27.14
N GLY A 19 -8.10 2.66 -27.78
CA GLY A 19 -9.32 3.48 -27.74
C GLY A 19 -9.50 4.37 -26.50
N VAL A 20 -8.55 4.39 -25.52
CA VAL A 20 -8.68 5.19 -24.30
C VAL A 20 -7.36 5.82 -23.89
N GLN A 21 -7.35 7.16 -23.74
CA GLN A 21 -6.26 7.88 -23.06
C GLN A 21 -6.51 7.81 -21.54
N ALA A 22 -5.78 6.92 -20.85
CA ALA A 22 -6.01 6.69 -19.43
C ALA A 22 -5.30 7.71 -18.53
N LEU A 23 -4.10 8.17 -18.92
CA LEU A 23 -3.37 9.26 -18.28
C LEU A 23 -2.84 10.19 -19.38
N ASP A 24 -3.00 11.50 -19.19
CA ASP A 24 -2.55 12.51 -20.14
C ASP A 24 -1.72 13.57 -19.42
N ASN A 25 -0.41 13.54 -19.63
CA ASN A 25 0.57 14.51 -19.14
C ASN A 25 0.46 14.80 -17.63
N VAL A 26 0.26 13.75 -16.81
CA VAL A 26 0.05 13.87 -15.37
C VAL A 26 1.37 14.16 -14.67
N SER A 27 1.40 15.22 -13.85
CA SER A 27 2.56 15.57 -13.01
C SER A 27 2.10 15.82 -11.59
N ILE A 28 2.75 15.16 -10.61
CA ILE A 28 2.42 15.27 -9.20
C ILE A 28 3.62 14.94 -8.32
N ASP A 29 3.73 15.64 -7.19
CA ASP A 29 4.71 15.37 -6.13
C ASP A 29 4.03 14.83 -4.88
N PHE A 30 4.65 13.83 -4.26
CA PHE A 30 4.25 13.25 -3.00
C PHE A 30 5.34 13.53 -1.95
N MET A 31 4.96 14.26 -0.91
CA MET A 31 5.91 14.72 0.10
C MET A 31 5.84 13.86 1.35
N GLU A 32 6.96 13.76 2.04
CA GLU A 32 7.08 13.07 3.32
C GLU A 32 6.03 13.57 4.33
N GLY A 33 5.34 12.64 4.98
CA GLY A 33 4.32 12.95 5.98
C GLY A 33 3.07 13.61 5.41
N GLU A 34 2.68 13.27 4.19
CA GLU A 34 1.44 13.72 3.57
C GLU A 34 0.49 12.57 3.22
N VAL A 35 -0.79 12.90 3.22
CA VAL A 35 -1.86 12.04 2.70
C VAL A 35 -2.41 12.73 1.46
N HIS A 36 -2.30 12.06 0.33
CA HIS A 36 -2.84 12.50 -0.95
C HIS A 36 -4.07 11.69 -1.29
N CYS A 37 -5.22 12.34 -1.39
CA CYS A 37 -6.46 11.69 -1.79
C CYS A 37 -6.65 11.80 -3.30
N LEU A 38 -6.67 10.66 -3.99
CA LEU A 38 -7.05 10.56 -5.39
C LEU A 38 -8.53 10.22 -5.48
N VAL A 39 -9.34 11.19 -5.86
CA VAL A 39 -10.79 11.04 -5.98
C VAL A 39 -11.19 11.17 -7.45
N GLY A 40 -12.12 10.35 -7.87
CA GLY A 40 -12.65 10.37 -9.24
C GLY A 40 -13.55 9.19 -9.53
N GLU A 41 -14.36 9.30 -10.58
CA GLU A 41 -15.25 8.24 -11.04
C GLU A 41 -14.50 7.01 -11.55
N ASN A 42 -15.23 5.92 -11.76
CA ASN A 42 -14.67 4.74 -12.40
C ASN A 42 -14.23 5.10 -13.84
N GLY A 43 -13.04 4.65 -14.22
CA GLY A 43 -12.44 5.01 -15.51
C GLY A 43 -11.62 6.32 -15.51
N ALA A 44 -11.56 7.08 -14.41
CA ALA A 44 -10.79 8.32 -14.32
C ALA A 44 -9.25 8.13 -14.29
N GLY A 45 -8.74 6.92 -14.56
CA GLY A 45 -7.29 6.65 -14.62
C GLY A 45 -6.64 6.29 -13.29
N LYS A 46 -7.36 6.24 -12.17
CA LYS A 46 -6.80 5.96 -10.83
C LYS A 46 -6.02 4.64 -10.77
N SER A 47 -6.62 3.56 -11.23
CA SER A 47 -5.97 2.23 -11.24
C SER A 47 -4.78 2.18 -12.20
N THR A 48 -4.84 2.91 -13.33
CA THR A 48 -3.69 3.07 -14.24
C THR A 48 -2.55 3.80 -13.54
N PHE A 49 -2.88 4.86 -12.80
CA PHE A 49 -1.89 5.62 -12.02
C PHE A 49 -1.18 4.74 -10.98
N ILE A 50 -1.94 3.90 -10.24
CA ILE A 50 -1.32 2.93 -9.32
C ILE A 50 -0.40 1.97 -10.06
N LYS A 51 -0.81 1.45 -11.22
CA LYS A 51 0.00 0.51 -12.02
C LYS A 51 1.33 1.12 -12.46
N MET A 52 1.37 2.42 -12.76
CA MET A 52 2.63 3.11 -13.10
C MET A 52 3.58 3.13 -11.90
N ILE A 53 3.09 3.48 -10.71
CA ILE A 53 3.89 3.57 -9.48
C ILE A 53 4.31 2.18 -9.00
N SER A 54 3.40 1.21 -9.01
CA SER A 54 3.68 -0.16 -8.58
C SER A 54 4.53 -0.95 -9.58
N GLY A 55 4.70 -0.43 -10.80
CA GLY A 55 5.44 -1.10 -11.87
C GLY A 55 4.69 -2.27 -12.51
N ALA A 56 3.40 -2.42 -12.24
CA ALA A 56 2.55 -3.44 -12.87
C ALA A 56 2.30 -3.15 -14.35
N ASP A 57 2.43 -1.88 -14.76
CA ASP A 57 2.43 -1.44 -16.16
C ASP A 57 3.41 -0.27 -16.34
N GLN A 58 3.76 0.07 -17.58
CA GLN A 58 4.72 1.11 -17.88
C GLN A 58 4.03 2.32 -18.52
N PRO A 59 4.46 3.55 -18.19
CA PRO A 59 3.99 4.73 -18.92
C PRO A 59 4.52 4.71 -20.37
N ASP A 60 3.76 5.32 -21.28
CA ASP A 60 4.19 5.50 -22.67
C ASP A 60 5.15 6.69 -22.78
N SER A 61 5.03 7.66 -21.88
CA SER A 61 5.97 8.79 -21.75
C SER A 61 5.99 9.31 -20.30
N GLY A 62 7.00 10.12 -20.00
CA GLY A 62 7.23 10.73 -18.70
C GLY A 62 8.27 10.01 -17.88
N VAL A 63 8.49 10.50 -16.65
CA VAL A 63 9.53 10.02 -15.74
C VAL A 63 8.95 9.88 -14.34
N ILE A 64 9.30 8.80 -13.67
CA ILE A 64 9.01 8.59 -12.24
C ILE A 64 10.31 8.80 -11.47
N SER A 65 10.30 9.64 -10.43
CA SER A 65 11.45 9.78 -9.56
C SER A 65 11.12 9.40 -8.12
N PHE A 66 12.06 8.74 -7.46
CA PHE A 66 11.95 8.34 -6.07
C PHE A 66 13.18 8.82 -5.30
N GLU A 67 12.97 9.64 -4.27
CA GLU A 67 14.01 10.32 -3.49
C GLU A 67 15.06 11.04 -4.37
N GLY A 68 14.60 11.67 -5.45
CA GLY A 68 15.44 12.42 -6.39
C GLY A 68 16.15 11.59 -7.46
N LYS A 69 16.01 10.26 -7.42
CA LYS A 69 16.54 9.38 -8.49
C LYS A 69 15.45 9.07 -9.51
N GLU A 70 15.76 9.28 -10.77
CA GLU A 70 14.83 9.05 -11.88
C GLU A 70 14.87 7.58 -12.36
N TYR A 71 13.69 7.10 -12.76
CA TYR A 71 13.46 5.76 -13.30
C TYR A 71 12.59 5.88 -14.55
N ASN A 72 13.11 5.41 -15.69
CA ASN A 72 12.35 5.38 -16.94
C ASN A 72 11.29 4.28 -16.95
N ALA A 73 11.50 3.25 -16.14
CA ALA A 73 10.56 2.15 -15.97
C ALA A 73 10.58 1.65 -14.53
N MET A 74 9.40 1.42 -13.98
CA MET A 74 9.23 0.74 -12.70
C MET A 74 8.93 -0.75 -12.96
N THR A 75 9.38 -1.60 -12.06
CA THR A 75 8.96 -3.01 -12.02
C THR A 75 8.35 -3.30 -10.65
N PRO A 76 7.49 -4.33 -10.49
CA PRO A 76 6.93 -4.65 -9.19
C PRO A 76 7.99 -4.94 -8.13
N LYS A 77 9.10 -5.56 -8.54
CA LYS A 77 10.24 -5.81 -7.65
C LYS A 77 10.90 -4.49 -7.23
N LEU A 78 11.22 -3.63 -8.20
CA LEU A 78 11.87 -2.34 -7.92
C LEU A 78 10.99 -1.46 -7.03
N SER A 79 9.68 -1.38 -7.30
CA SER A 79 8.72 -0.63 -6.48
C SER A 79 8.78 -1.10 -5.02
N LYS A 80 8.73 -2.41 -4.78
CA LYS A 80 8.86 -3.00 -3.44
C LYS A 80 10.22 -2.74 -2.81
N ASP A 81 11.30 -2.87 -3.55
CA ASP A 81 12.67 -2.62 -3.07
C ASP A 81 12.87 -1.15 -2.66
N LEU A 82 12.13 -0.23 -3.27
CA LEU A 82 12.08 1.19 -2.91
C LEU A 82 11.17 1.49 -1.70
N GLY A 83 10.44 0.50 -1.20
CA GLY A 83 9.52 0.66 -0.08
C GLY A 83 8.16 1.23 -0.49
N ILE A 84 7.69 0.96 -1.72
CA ILE A 84 6.35 1.29 -2.18
C ILE A 84 5.48 0.04 -2.09
N GLU A 85 4.44 0.08 -1.27
CA GLU A 85 3.48 -1.01 -1.12
C GLU A 85 2.08 -0.55 -1.47
N VAL A 86 1.34 -1.47 -2.09
CA VAL A 86 -0.05 -1.24 -2.50
C VAL A 86 -0.95 -2.24 -1.80
N VAL A 87 -1.96 -1.72 -1.11
CA VAL A 87 -3.09 -2.48 -0.61
C VAL A 87 -4.22 -2.31 -1.62
N TYR A 88 -4.50 -3.37 -2.35
CA TYR A 88 -5.53 -3.39 -3.39
C TYR A 88 -6.92 -3.58 -2.79
N GLN A 89 -7.94 -3.26 -3.58
CA GLN A 89 -9.35 -3.49 -3.23
C GLN A 89 -9.66 -4.99 -3.07
N GLU A 90 -9.02 -5.86 -3.87
CA GLU A 90 -9.13 -7.30 -3.74
C GLU A 90 -8.07 -7.84 -2.78
N PHE A 91 -8.47 -8.75 -1.89
CA PHE A 91 -7.56 -9.34 -0.91
C PHE A 91 -6.58 -10.32 -1.57
N ASN A 92 -5.30 -10.17 -1.20
CA ASN A 92 -4.24 -11.09 -1.59
C ASN A 92 -3.78 -11.92 -0.39
N LEU A 93 -4.74 -12.54 0.30
CA LEU A 93 -4.52 -13.36 1.48
C LEU A 93 -4.71 -14.84 1.14
N ALA A 94 -3.84 -15.69 1.69
CA ALA A 94 -4.00 -17.13 1.66
C ALA A 94 -4.99 -17.53 2.77
N GLU A 95 -6.20 -17.90 2.38
CA GLU A 95 -7.33 -18.10 3.30
C GLU A 95 -7.09 -19.19 4.34
N ASP A 96 -6.33 -20.24 4.00
CA ASP A 96 -6.04 -21.37 4.88
C ASP A 96 -4.81 -21.17 5.79
N LEU A 97 -4.14 -20.04 5.69
CA LEU A 97 -3.02 -19.67 6.55
C LEU A 97 -3.49 -18.74 7.67
N THR A 98 -2.71 -18.73 8.76
CA THR A 98 -2.94 -17.79 9.87
C THR A 98 -2.62 -16.35 9.45
N VAL A 99 -3.11 -15.38 10.22
CA VAL A 99 -2.78 -13.96 10.07
C VAL A 99 -1.26 -13.76 10.07
N ALA A 100 -0.57 -14.33 11.05
CA ALA A 100 0.89 -14.21 11.15
C ALA A 100 1.62 -14.80 9.94
N GLU A 101 1.17 -15.93 9.41
CA GLU A 101 1.76 -16.53 8.21
C GLU A 101 1.52 -15.66 6.97
N ASN A 102 0.32 -15.10 6.80
CA ASN A 102 0.00 -14.20 5.71
C ASN A 102 0.86 -12.94 5.70
N MET A 103 1.11 -12.35 6.87
CA MET A 103 1.91 -11.11 6.97
C MET A 103 3.34 -11.29 6.48
N TYR A 104 3.90 -12.48 6.61
CA TYR A 104 5.30 -12.78 6.27
C TYR A 104 5.45 -13.78 5.13
N LEU A 105 4.36 -14.04 4.40
CA LEU A 105 4.38 -14.92 3.24
C LEU A 105 5.34 -14.38 2.18
N GLY A 106 6.29 -15.22 1.76
CA GLY A 106 7.30 -14.84 0.76
C GLY A 106 8.55 -14.15 1.33
N GLU A 107 8.63 -13.88 2.64
CA GLU A 107 9.90 -13.51 3.25
C GLU A 107 10.87 -14.70 3.16
N GLN A 108 11.98 -14.51 2.44
CA GLN A 108 13.06 -15.49 2.45
C GLN A 108 13.81 -15.39 3.78
N HIS A 109 13.56 -16.33 4.68
CA HIS A 109 14.39 -16.46 5.87
C HIS A 109 15.72 -17.13 5.46
N ALA A 110 16.70 -16.32 5.06
CA ALA A 110 18.01 -16.80 4.63
C ALA A 110 18.74 -17.65 5.69
N ASP A 111 18.34 -17.56 6.97
CA ASP A 111 19.10 -18.12 8.09
C ASP A 111 18.38 -19.20 8.93
N SER A 112 17.17 -19.61 8.58
CA SER A 112 16.51 -20.66 9.40
C SER A 112 15.90 -21.77 8.54
N LYS A 113 16.46 -22.97 8.69
CA LYS A 113 15.90 -24.22 8.16
C LYS A 113 14.58 -24.61 8.84
N LEU A 114 14.09 -23.82 9.80
CA LEU A 114 12.86 -24.06 10.54
C LEU A 114 12.00 -22.80 10.54
N PHE A 115 10.83 -22.91 9.93
CA PHE A 115 9.75 -21.95 10.00
C PHE A 115 9.28 -21.81 11.46
N ASN A 116 9.60 -20.69 12.12
CA ASN A 116 9.27 -20.50 13.54
C ASN A 116 7.99 -19.68 13.69
N LEU A 117 6.85 -20.38 13.71
CA LEU A 117 5.52 -19.79 13.88
C LEU A 117 5.41 -18.87 15.11
N LYS A 118 6.05 -19.24 16.24
CA LYS A 118 6.02 -18.40 17.45
C LYS A 118 6.69 -17.04 17.22
N LYS A 119 7.80 -17.03 16.46
CA LYS A 119 8.50 -15.79 16.10
C LYS A 119 7.67 -14.93 15.16
N LEU A 120 7.00 -15.53 14.17
CA LEU A 120 6.11 -14.82 13.24
C LEU A 120 4.92 -14.23 13.99
N LYS A 121 4.26 -15.02 14.86
CA LYS A 121 3.16 -14.54 15.67
C LYS A 121 3.56 -13.32 16.52
N LYS A 122 4.69 -13.38 17.21
CA LYS A 122 5.19 -12.26 18.01
C LYS A 122 5.42 -11.00 17.17
N ARG A 123 6.05 -11.14 15.98
CA ARG A 123 6.27 -10.00 15.06
C ARG A 123 4.93 -9.41 14.57
N ALA A 124 3.97 -10.26 14.23
CA ALA A 124 2.64 -9.84 13.81
C ALA A 124 1.89 -9.11 14.92
N ASP A 125 1.90 -9.66 16.15
CA ASP A 125 1.31 -9.03 17.32
C ASP A 125 1.87 -7.61 17.57
N GLU A 126 3.19 -7.41 17.36
CA GLU A 126 3.84 -6.10 17.50
C GLU A 126 3.34 -5.10 16.45
N VAL A 127 3.07 -5.54 15.21
CA VAL A 127 2.53 -4.69 14.14
C VAL A 127 1.10 -4.27 14.49
N PHE A 128 0.22 -5.21 14.83
CA PHE A 128 -1.17 -4.90 15.17
C PHE A 128 -1.30 -4.06 16.42
N LYS A 129 -0.44 -4.27 17.41
CA LYS A 129 -0.35 -3.40 18.59
C LYS A 129 -0.01 -1.95 18.22
N LYS A 130 0.93 -1.71 17.27
CA LYS A 130 1.24 -0.36 16.78
C LYS A 130 0.08 0.26 16.01
N MET A 131 -0.72 -0.56 15.32
CA MET A 131 -1.95 -0.14 14.64
C MET A 131 -3.11 0.15 15.62
N ASN A 132 -3.04 -0.33 16.85
CA ASN A 132 -4.13 -0.32 17.84
C ASN A 132 -5.34 -1.16 17.37
N ILE A 133 -5.05 -2.30 16.74
CA ILE A 133 -6.04 -3.30 16.31
C ILE A 133 -5.86 -4.56 17.16
N GLU A 134 -6.95 -5.00 17.76
CA GLU A 134 -7.01 -6.27 18.48
C GLU A 134 -7.38 -7.40 17.52
N ILE A 135 -6.47 -8.33 17.31
CA ILE A 135 -6.66 -9.50 16.44
C ILE A 135 -5.83 -10.66 16.98
N ASP A 136 -6.37 -11.88 16.96
CA ASP A 136 -5.55 -13.08 17.19
C ASP A 136 -4.74 -13.39 15.92
N THR A 137 -3.45 -13.12 15.96
CA THR A 137 -2.57 -13.38 14.82
C THR A 137 -2.33 -14.88 14.55
N GLY A 138 -2.80 -15.76 15.43
CA GLY A 138 -2.86 -17.21 15.22
C GLY A 138 -4.15 -17.69 14.56
N GLU A 139 -5.16 -16.84 14.40
CA GLU A 139 -6.41 -17.19 13.73
C GLU A 139 -6.20 -17.39 12.22
N ILE A 140 -6.94 -18.35 11.63
CA ILE A 140 -6.90 -18.62 10.19
C ILE A 140 -7.73 -17.55 9.47
N VAL A 141 -7.17 -16.97 8.40
CA VAL A 141 -7.74 -15.81 7.70
C VAL A 141 -9.18 -16.03 7.24
N LYS A 142 -9.56 -17.21 6.76
CA LYS A 142 -10.93 -17.50 6.30
C LYS A 142 -12.01 -17.37 7.38
N TYR A 143 -11.64 -17.34 8.66
CA TYR A 143 -12.59 -17.14 9.77
C TYR A 143 -12.71 -15.69 10.20
N LEU A 144 -11.91 -14.79 9.62
CA LEU A 144 -11.99 -13.37 9.87
C LEU A 144 -13.18 -12.73 9.13
N THR A 145 -13.69 -11.64 9.67
CA THR A 145 -14.58 -10.75 8.90
C THR A 145 -13.79 -10.04 7.80
N VAL A 146 -14.50 -9.59 6.77
CA VAL A 146 -13.93 -8.85 5.63
C VAL A 146 -13.13 -7.63 6.10
N SER A 147 -13.64 -6.94 7.13
CA SER A 147 -12.97 -5.78 7.75
C SER A 147 -11.62 -6.16 8.38
N TYR A 148 -11.56 -7.28 9.10
CA TYR A 148 -10.32 -7.76 9.68
C TYR A 148 -9.33 -8.23 8.61
N MET A 149 -9.80 -8.83 7.51
CA MET A 149 -8.95 -9.13 6.36
C MET A 149 -8.30 -7.86 5.79
N GLN A 150 -9.05 -6.75 5.73
CA GLN A 150 -8.51 -5.45 5.33
C GLN A 150 -7.38 -4.97 6.25
N PHE A 151 -7.55 -5.10 7.57
CA PHE A 151 -6.49 -4.77 8.52
C PHE A 151 -5.28 -5.70 8.40
N VAL A 152 -5.48 -6.97 8.03
CA VAL A 152 -4.37 -7.91 7.76
C VAL A 152 -3.56 -7.46 6.53
N GLU A 153 -4.19 -7.05 5.43
CA GLU A 153 -3.50 -6.51 4.25
C GLU A 153 -2.67 -5.27 4.60
N ILE A 154 -3.24 -4.34 5.39
CA ILE A 154 -2.51 -3.15 5.84
C ILE A 154 -1.35 -3.56 6.76
N GLY A 155 -1.59 -4.48 7.70
CA GLY A 155 -0.56 -5.01 8.59
C GLY A 155 0.59 -5.67 7.82
N LYS A 156 0.28 -6.44 6.78
CA LYS A 156 1.24 -7.08 5.87
C LYS A 156 2.12 -6.04 5.14
N ALA A 157 1.53 -4.93 4.70
CA ALA A 157 2.29 -3.82 4.13
C ALA A 157 3.21 -3.18 5.18
N LEU A 158 2.69 -2.90 6.39
CA LEU A 158 3.41 -2.25 7.48
C LEU A 158 4.47 -3.14 8.17
N ALA A 159 4.43 -4.45 7.95
CA ALA A 159 5.47 -5.37 8.42
C ALA A 159 6.80 -5.18 7.68
N LYS A 160 6.78 -4.51 6.53
CA LYS A 160 7.94 -4.20 5.68
C LYS A 160 8.49 -2.81 5.97
N ASP A 161 9.70 -2.53 5.48
CA ASP A 161 10.28 -1.19 5.53
C ASP A 161 9.73 -0.36 4.35
N ILE A 162 8.58 0.26 4.56
CA ILE A 162 7.91 1.06 3.53
C ILE A 162 8.14 2.56 3.73
N LYS A 163 8.05 3.31 2.64
CA LYS A 163 8.06 4.79 2.60
C LYS A 163 6.76 5.34 2.00
N VAL A 164 6.18 4.60 1.07
CA VAL A 164 4.93 4.97 0.39
C VAL A 164 3.92 3.84 0.56
N LEU A 165 2.76 4.16 1.08
CA LEU A 165 1.61 3.26 1.21
C LEU A 165 0.49 3.75 0.30
N ILE A 166 0.09 2.91 -0.64
CA ILE A 166 -1.06 3.16 -1.51
C ILE A 166 -2.23 2.31 -1.01
N LEU A 167 -3.36 2.95 -0.75
CA LEU A 167 -4.59 2.30 -0.31
C LEU A 167 -5.65 2.47 -1.39
N ASP A 168 -6.01 1.39 -2.07
CA ASP A 168 -7.00 1.40 -3.15
C ASP A 168 -8.38 1.01 -2.60
N GLU A 169 -9.28 1.98 -2.46
CA GLU A 169 -10.63 1.85 -1.92
C GLU A 169 -10.72 1.09 -0.58
N PRO A 170 -9.88 1.43 0.42
CA PRO A 170 -9.72 0.61 1.62
C PRO A 170 -10.93 0.63 2.55
N THR A 171 -11.89 1.54 2.35
CA THR A 171 -13.08 1.68 3.20
C THR A 171 -14.31 0.94 2.66
N ALA A 172 -14.25 0.39 1.45
CA ALA A 172 -15.41 -0.26 0.83
C ALA A 172 -16.05 -1.37 1.70
N PRO A 173 -15.27 -2.23 2.40
CA PRO A 173 -15.82 -3.28 3.24
C PRO A 173 -16.02 -2.91 4.72
N LEU A 174 -15.72 -1.66 5.13
CA LEU A 174 -15.65 -1.25 6.53
C LEU A 174 -16.96 -0.61 7.01
N THR A 175 -17.29 -0.84 8.29
CA THR A 175 -18.28 -0.07 9.04
C THR A 175 -17.72 1.32 9.41
N GLU A 176 -18.58 2.26 9.84
CA GLU A 176 -18.17 3.61 10.23
C GLU A 176 -17.09 3.59 11.33
N ASP A 177 -17.27 2.79 12.39
CA ASP A 177 -16.29 2.65 13.48
C ASP A 177 -14.94 2.08 12.99
N GLU A 178 -14.95 1.21 11.97
CA GLU A 178 -13.76 0.63 11.37
C GLU A 178 -13.06 1.60 10.42
N VAL A 179 -13.83 2.46 9.73
CA VAL A 179 -13.30 3.58 8.96
C VAL A 179 -12.52 4.54 9.87
N ASP A 180 -13.06 4.88 11.03
CA ASP A 180 -12.38 5.75 12.00
C ASP A 180 -11.07 5.13 12.48
N LYS A 181 -11.04 3.81 12.75
CA LYS A 181 -9.79 3.09 13.09
C LYS A 181 -8.77 3.15 11.95
N LEU A 182 -9.23 2.96 10.70
CA LEU A 182 -8.34 3.06 9.53
C LEU A 182 -7.77 4.48 9.40
N LEU A 183 -8.59 5.51 9.54
CA LEU A 183 -8.15 6.90 9.46
C LEU A 183 -7.16 7.23 10.58
N ASP A 184 -7.35 6.71 11.78
CA ASP A 184 -6.40 6.83 12.88
C ASP A 184 -5.04 6.20 12.54
N ILE A 185 -5.03 5.03 11.88
CA ILE A 185 -3.81 4.38 11.40
C ILE A 185 -3.12 5.30 10.37
N VAL A 186 -3.86 5.77 9.36
CA VAL A 186 -3.36 6.69 8.32
C VAL A 186 -2.73 7.93 8.96
N MET A 187 -3.40 8.55 9.94
CA MET A 187 -2.89 9.74 10.62
C MET A 187 -1.64 9.46 11.48
N LYS A 188 -1.52 8.28 12.08
CA LYS A 188 -0.31 7.85 12.79
C LYS A 188 0.86 7.65 11.83
N LEU A 189 0.62 7.04 10.67
CA LEU A 189 1.64 6.83 9.64
C LEU A 189 2.11 8.16 9.06
N LYS A 190 1.19 9.07 8.73
CA LYS A 190 1.50 10.43 8.31
C LYS A 190 2.46 11.11 9.29
N LYS A 191 2.17 11.07 10.60
CA LYS A 191 3.03 11.67 11.65
C LYS A 191 4.41 11.05 11.72
N LYS A 192 4.58 9.81 11.26
CA LYS A 192 5.87 9.11 11.19
C LYS A 192 6.64 9.38 9.90
N GLY A 193 6.12 10.24 9.01
CA GLY A 193 6.77 10.61 7.77
C GLY A 193 6.41 9.76 6.56
N TYR A 194 5.51 8.77 6.68
CA TYR A 194 5.09 8.00 5.52
C TYR A 194 4.32 8.87 4.52
N VAL A 195 4.54 8.64 3.24
CA VAL A 195 3.67 9.12 2.17
C VAL A 195 2.50 8.17 2.04
N ILE A 196 1.28 8.70 2.03
CA ILE A 196 0.08 7.89 1.89
C ILE A 196 -0.70 8.37 0.68
N ILE A 197 -1.01 7.48 -0.25
CA ILE A 197 -1.88 7.73 -1.39
C ILE A 197 -3.17 6.97 -1.13
N TYR A 198 -4.23 7.72 -0.87
CA TYR A 198 -5.55 7.18 -0.53
C TYR A 198 -6.48 7.36 -1.72
N ILE A 199 -6.99 6.27 -2.26
CA ILE A 199 -7.85 6.29 -3.43
C ILE A 199 -9.29 5.98 -3.02
N SER A 200 -10.21 6.83 -3.46
CA SER A 200 -11.64 6.66 -3.21
C SER A 200 -12.45 7.14 -4.42
N HIS A 201 -13.60 6.53 -4.63
CA HIS A 201 -14.62 7.01 -5.56
C HIS A 201 -15.73 7.80 -4.84
N ARG A 202 -15.66 7.89 -3.49
CA ARG A 202 -16.61 8.64 -2.65
C ARG A 202 -15.88 9.83 -2.03
N LEU A 203 -16.55 10.96 -2.04
CA LEU A 203 -16.19 12.18 -1.29
C LEU A 203 -16.76 12.10 0.12
#